data_6a87497dce1ad70a5ae20ad8f75dd877
#
_entry.id   6a87497dce1ad70a5ae20ad8f75dd877
#
_cell.length_a   1.000
_cell.length_b   1.000
_cell.length_c   1.000
_cell.angle_alpha   90.00
_cell.angle_beta   90.00
_cell.angle_gamma   90.00
#
_symmetry.space_group_name_H-M   'P 1'
#
loop_
_entity.id
_entity.type
_entity.pdbx_description
1 polymer ?
#
loop_
_entity_poly.entity_id
_entity_poly.type
_entity_poly.pdbx_seq_one_letter_code
_entity_poly.pdbx_strand_id
1 'polypeptide(L)'
;MSSAQGAAHAVHDPNIGTTGLDNRKMGMWAFLGSECMFFGTLIGTYLSYKGKSISGPTPHEILNIPLTSVCAFVLLMSSLLMVLALAAVQRNDMKWGKIWLFLTALLGAGFVGFQIYEFTHFVHLGLTLRTNLFGTTFFVLTGFHGAHVTGGVIWLLSLWVLALRGKLGPQDSLKVEICGLYWHFVDIVWIAIFTLVYLIP
;
A
#
# COMPACT_ATOMS: atom_id res chain seq x y z
N MET A 1 54.17 -9.26 -32.68
CA MET A 1 53.24 -9.92 -31.76
C MET A 1 52.81 -8.88 -30.74
N SER A 2 51.72 -8.19 -31.01
CA SER A 2 51.17 -7.18 -30.09
C SER A 2 49.76 -7.62 -29.78
N SER A 3 49.59 -8.13 -28.54
CA SER A 3 48.30 -8.49 -27.97
C SER A 3 47.58 -7.24 -27.51
N ALA A 4 46.66 -6.72 -28.33
CA ALA A 4 45.74 -5.70 -27.92
C ALA A 4 44.72 -6.30 -26.94
N GLN A 5 44.94 -6.12 -25.68
CA GLN A 5 43.92 -6.32 -24.65
C GLN A 5 42.84 -5.26 -24.81
N GLY A 6 41.73 -5.67 -25.47
CA GLY A 6 40.50 -4.89 -25.44
C GLY A 6 39.91 -4.89 -24.02
N ALA A 7 40.24 -3.88 -23.25
CA ALA A 7 39.50 -3.59 -22.03
C ALA A 7 38.06 -3.26 -22.42
N ALA A 8 37.15 -4.21 -22.22
CA ALA A 8 35.73 -3.96 -22.30
C ALA A 8 35.42 -2.91 -21.23
N HIS A 9 35.23 -1.66 -21.66
CA HIS A 9 34.62 -0.64 -20.83
C HIS A 9 33.22 -1.14 -20.43
N ALA A 10 33.12 -1.66 -19.21
CA ALA A 10 31.82 -1.90 -18.61
C ALA A 10 31.06 -0.56 -18.67
N VAL A 11 30.04 -0.50 -19.50
CA VAL A 11 29.14 0.67 -19.57
C VAL A 11 28.56 0.85 -18.19
N HIS A 12 29.10 1.80 -17.44
CA HIS A 12 28.63 2.14 -16.12
C HIS A 12 27.26 2.80 -16.29
N ASP A 13 26.17 2.03 -16.04
CA ASP A 13 24.82 2.60 -16.02
C ASP A 13 24.74 3.58 -14.83
N PRO A 14 24.51 4.89 -15.07
CA PRO A 14 24.49 5.89 -14.01
C PRO A 14 23.35 5.67 -12.99
N ASN A 15 22.39 4.80 -13.32
CA ASN A 15 21.28 4.45 -12.43
C ASN A 15 21.61 3.26 -11.51
N ILE A 16 22.70 2.54 -11.73
CA ILE A 16 23.13 1.42 -10.90
C ILE A 16 24.22 1.92 -9.94
N GLY A 17 23.92 1.92 -8.64
CA GLY A 17 24.88 2.27 -7.60
C GLY A 17 25.95 1.19 -7.39
N THR A 18 26.89 1.45 -6.49
CA THR A 18 27.95 0.50 -6.08
C THR A 18 27.40 -0.82 -5.51
N THR A 19 26.15 -0.87 -5.13
CA THR A 19 25.44 -2.04 -4.60
C THR A 19 24.90 -2.97 -5.69
N GLY A 20 25.00 -2.59 -6.99
CA GLY A 20 24.40 -3.32 -8.10
C GLY A 20 22.89 -3.22 -8.23
N LEU A 21 22.23 -2.41 -7.41
CA LEU A 21 20.80 -2.15 -7.44
C LEU A 21 20.49 -0.81 -8.13
N ASP A 22 19.33 -0.73 -8.79
CA ASP A 22 18.82 0.53 -9.34
C ASP A 22 18.55 1.52 -8.21
N ASN A 23 19.07 2.74 -8.32
CA ASN A 23 18.95 3.80 -7.32
C ASN A 23 17.49 4.15 -6.99
N ARG A 24 16.57 4.01 -7.97
CA ARG A 24 15.13 4.23 -7.76
C ARG A 24 14.53 3.17 -6.85
N LYS A 25 14.94 1.91 -7.00
CA LYS A 25 14.50 0.81 -6.14
C LYS A 25 15.05 0.97 -4.73
N MET A 26 16.31 1.38 -4.61
CA MET A 26 16.94 1.67 -3.31
C MET A 26 16.24 2.84 -2.60
N GLY A 27 15.91 3.91 -3.32
CA GLY A 27 15.13 5.04 -2.79
C GLY A 27 13.75 4.59 -2.28
N MET A 28 13.08 3.68 -3.00
CA MET A 28 11.81 3.11 -2.55
C MET A 28 11.96 2.31 -1.25
N TRP A 29 12.99 1.47 -1.12
CA TRP A 29 13.26 0.75 0.12
C TRP A 29 13.54 1.66 1.31
N ALA A 30 14.30 2.75 1.11
CA ALA A 30 14.55 3.75 2.14
C ALA A 30 13.24 4.45 2.56
N PHE A 31 12.39 4.80 1.60
CA PHE A 31 11.07 5.37 1.86
C PHE A 31 10.18 4.39 2.66
N LEU A 32 10.08 3.13 2.24
CA LEU A 32 9.30 2.12 2.97
C LEU A 32 9.82 1.90 4.38
N GLY A 33 11.14 1.97 4.59
CA GLY A 33 11.76 1.92 5.92
C GLY A 33 11.29 3.06 6.82
N SER A 34 11.20 4.29 6.29
CA SER A 34 10.68 5.43 7.04
C SER A 34 9.19 5.29 7.36
N GLU A 35 8.41 4.75 6.42
CA GLU A 35 6.98 4.49 6.62
C GLU A 35 6.72 3.39 7.66
N CYS A 36 7.59 2.37 7.74
CA CYS A 36 7.54 1.38 8.82
C CYS A 36 7.66 2.04 10.20
N MET A 37 8.58 3.00 10.36
CA MET A 37 8.74 3.75 11.62
C MET A 37 7.52 4.62 11.90
N PHE A 38 6.99 5.30 10.87
CA PHE A 38 5.80 6.13 10.99
C PHE A 38 4.58 5.33 11.47
N PHE A 39 4.22 4.26 10.77
CA PHE A 39 3.10 3.40 11.16
C PHE A 39 3.36 2.65 12.47
N GLY A 40 4.60 2.22 12.71
CA GLY A 40 5.00 1.61 13.98
C GLY A 40 4.74 2.54 15.17
N THR A 41 5.01 3.83 15.03
CA THR A 41 4.73 4.85 16.05
C THR A 41 3.24 5.04 16.27
N LEU A 42 2.44 5.10 15.20
CA LEU A 42 0.97 5.22 15.29
C LEU A 42 0.35 3.99 15.95
N ILE A 43 0.79 2.78 15.59
CA ILE A 43 0.35 1.52 16.20
C ILE A 43 0.75 1.49 17.68
N GLY A 44 1.99 1.83 18.00
CA GLY A 44 2.47 1.91 19.39
C GLY A 44 1.67 2.89 20.24
N THR A 45 1.31 4.05 19.66
CA THR A 45 0.44 5.03 20.29
C THR A 45 -0.96 4.46 20.55
N TYR A 46 -1.56 3.81 19.53
CA TYR A 46 -2.86 3.15 19.70
C TYR A 46 -2.83 2.11 20.83
N LEU A 47 -1.83 1.22 20.86
CA LEU A 47 -1.68 0.19 21.88
C LEU A 47 -1.44 0.77 23.28
N SER A 48 -0.69 1.86 23.40
CA SER A 48 -0.42 2.52 24.68
C SER A 48 -1.68 3.14 25.29
N TYR A 49 -2.66 3.52 24.49
CA TYR A 49 -3.92 4.12 24.94
C TYR A 49 -5.12 3.18 24.88
N LYS A 50 -4.94 1.96 24.38
CA LYS A 50 -5.97 0.92 24.33
C LYS A 50 -6.47 0.63 25.77
N GLY A 51 -7.80 0.61 25.94
CA GLY A 51 -8.41 0.34 27.25
C GLY A 51 -8.36 1.51 28.26
N LYS A 52 -7.76 2.65 27.91
CA LYS A 52 -7.67 3.84 28.80
C LYS A 52 -8.76 4.88 28.57
N SER A 53 -9.72 4.60 27.70
CA SER A 53 -10.88 5.50 27.51
C SER A 53 -11.83 5.42 28.69
N ILE A 54 -12.10 6.58 29.31
CA ILE A 54 -12.94 6.68 30.53
C ILE A 54 -14.42 6.76 30.17
N SER A 55 -14.76 7.21 28.95
CA SER A 55 -16.14 7.43 28.50
C SER A 55 -16.26 7.27 26.98
N GLY A 56 -17.47 6.98 26.50
CA GLY A 56 -17.81 6.83 25.08
C GLY A 56 -17.85 5.38 24.61
N PRO A 57 -18.23 5.16 23.33
CA PRO A 57 -18.41 3.81 22.78
C PRO A 57 -17.12 3.01 22.77
N THR A 58 -17.25 1.72 23.08
CA THR A 58 -16.13 0.77 23.10
C THR A 58 -15.88 0.17 21.70
N PRO A 59 -14.65 -0.32 21.41
CA PRO A 59 -14.36 -0.98 20.13
C PRO A 59 -15.34 -2.10 19.79
N HIS A 60 -15.71 -2.93 20.77
CA HIS A 60 -16.60 -4.08 20.57
C HIS A 60 -18.04 -3.70 20.16
N GLU A 61 -18.49 -2.49 20.51
CA GLU A 61 -19.85 -2.03 20.20
C GLU A 61 -19.96 -1.47 18.78
N ILE A 62 -18.86 -1.03 18.21
CA ILE A 62 -18.86 -0.26 16.95
C ILE A 62 -18.26 -1.05 15.79
N LEU A 63 -17.20 -1.85 16.05
CA LEU A 63 -16.45 -2.52 15.00
C LEU A 63 -17.21 -3.72 14.43
N ASN A 64 -17.54 -3.67 13.14
CA ASN A 64 -18.16 -4.78 12.42
C ASN A 64 -17.09 -5.73 11.84
N ILE A 65 -16.56 -6.64 12.68
CA ILE A 65 -15.49 -7.56 12.34
C ILE A 65 -15.79 -8.36 11.05
N PRO A 66 -16.97 -8.98 10.83
CA PRO A 66 -17.26 -9.73 9.61
C PRO A 66 -17.13 -8.89 8.34
N LEU A 67 -17.67 -7.70 8.35
CA LEU A 67 -17.66 -6.81 7.19
C LEU A 67 -16.24 -6.31 6.88
N THR A 68 -15.51 -5.88 7.89
CA THR A 68 -14.11 -5.43 7.74
C THR A 68 -13.19 -6.58 7.33
N SER A 69 -13.46 -7.83 7.77
CA SER A 69 -12.73 -9.03 7.31
C SER A 69 -12.88 -9.29 5.81
N VAL A 70 -14.09 -9.12 5.28
CA VAL A 70 -14.32 -9.23 3.82
C VAL A 70 -13.54 -8.16 3.07
N CYS A 71 -13.55 -6.93 3.57
CA CYS A 71 -12.79 -5.83 2.95
C CYS A 71 -11.28 -6.04 3.03
N ALA A 72 -10.77 -6.58 4.14
CA ALA A 72 -9.37 -6.98 4.28
C ALA A 72 -9.01 -8.08 3.27
N PHE A 73 -9.87 -9.08 3.09
CA PHE A 73 -9.66 -10.12 2.08
C PHE A 73 -9.63 -9.55 0.65
N VAL A 74 -10.53 -8.62 0.32
CA VAL A 74 -10.57 -7.94 -0.99
C VAL A 74 -9.26 -7.18 -1.25
N LEU A 75 -8.74 -6.48 -0.23
CA LEU A 75 -7.47 -5.77 -0.34
C LEU A 75 -6.30 -6.74 -0.57
N LEU A 76 -6.23 -7.86 0.18
CA LEU A 76 -5.23 -8.90 -0.02
C LEU A 76 -5.31 -9.54 -1.42
N MET A 77 -6.52 -9.74 -1.96
CA MET A 77 -6.66 -10.21 -3.34
C MET A 77 -6.13 -9.20 -4.35
N SER A 78 -6.23 -7.91 -4.09
CA SER A 78 -5.64 -6.87 -4.94
C SER A 78 -4.10 -6.97 -4.99
N SER A 79 -3.48 -7.41 -3.90
CA SER A 79 -2.02 -7.66 -3.82
C SER A 79 -1.59 -8.79 -4.78
N LEU A 80 -2.37 -9.87 -4.85
CA LEU A 80 -2.15 -10.94 -5.84
C LEU A 80 -2.26 -10.42 -7.28
N LEU A 81 -3.31 -9.62 -7.56
CA LEU A 81 -3.50 -9.04 -8.89
C LEU A 81 -2.34 -8.12 -9.30
N MET A 82 -1.74 -7.42 -8.34
CA MET A 82 -0.55 -6.59 -8.59
C MET A 82 0.65 -7.42 -9.03
N VAL A 83 0.88 -8.60 -8.43
CA VAL A 83 1.93 -9.53 -8.86
C VAL A 83 1.68 -10.03 -10.29
N LEU A 84 0.41 -10.39 -10.59
CA LEU A 84 0.02 -10.80 -11.94
C LEU A 84 0.19 -9.68 -12.97
N ALA A 85 -0.08 -8.43 -12.59
CA ALA A 85 0.14 -7.26 -13.43
C ALA A 85 1.62 -7.09 -13.78
N LEU A 86 2.50 -7.17 -12.78
CA LEU A 86 3.95 -7.09 -12.98
C LEU A 86 4.45 -8.22 -13.90
N ALA A 87 4.03 -9.47 -13.63
CA ALA A 87 4.40 -10.62 -14.45
C ALA A 87 3.93 -10.48 -15.91
N ALA A 88 2.73 -9.95 -16.14
CA ALA A 88 2.21 -9.70 -17.49
C ALA A 88 3.03 -8.64 -18.22
N VAL A 89 3.39 -7.53 -17.55
CA VAL A 89 4.22 -6.48 -18.15
C VAL A 89 5.61 -7.00 -18.48
N GLN A 90 6.25 -7.79 -17.60
CA GLN A 90 7.55 -8.40 -17.84
C GLN A 90 7.54 -9.37 -19.03
N ARG A 91 6.44 -10.10 -19.25
CA ARG A 91 6.26 -11.01 -20.39
C ARG A 91 5.83 -10.30 -21.68
N ASN A 92 5.74 -8.97 -21.67
CA ASN A 92 5.21 -8.14 -22.76
C ASN A 92 3.74 -8.44 -23.13
N ASP A 93 2.97 -9.04 -22.22
CA ASP A 93 1.53 -9.25 -22.40
C ASP A 93 0.74 -8.03 -21.89
N MET A 94 0.79 -6.95 -22.66
CA MET A 94 0.19 -5.68 -22.27
C MET A 94 -1.35 -5.73 -22.21
N LYS A 95 -1.98 -6.74 -22.83
CA LYS A 95 -3.44 -6.93 -22.74
C LYS A 95 -3.83 -7.30 -21.31
N TRP A 96 -3.23 -8.33 -20.77
CA TRP A 96 -3.46 -8.78 -19.40
C TRP A 96 -2.88 -7.82 -18.37
N GLY A 97 -1.73 -7.20 -18.65
CA GLY A 97 -1.15 -6.17 -17.77
C GLY A 97 -2.11 -5.02 -17.50
N LYS A 98 -2.81 -4.51 -18.51
CA LYS A 98 -3.83 -3.45 -18.36
C LYS A 98 -5.02 -3.90 -17.51
N ILE A 99 -5.49 -5.14 -17.71
CA ILE A 99 -6.62 -5.71 -16.98
C ILE A 99 -6.27 -5.84 -15.50
N TRP A 100 -5.12 -6.44 -15.19
CA TRP A 100 -4.69 -6.66 -13.81
C TRP A 100 -4.42 -5.36 -13.06
N LEU A 101 -3.75 -4.35 -13.69
CA LEU A 101 -3.54 -3.03 -13.11
C LEU A 101 -4.87 -2.33 -12.79
N PHE A 102 -5.83 -2.40 -13.70
CA PHE A 102 -7.15 -1.80 -13.48
C PHE A 102 -7.91 -2.48 -12.35
N LEU A 103 -7.93 -3.82 -12.32
CA LEU A 103 -8.59 -4.58 -11.27
C LEU A 103 -7.97 -4.32 -9.90
N THR A 104 -6.64 -4.24 -9.81
CA THR A 104 -5.95 -3.86 -8.57
C THR A 104 -6.40 -2.49 -8.08
N ALA A 105 -6.42 -1.49 -8.97
CA ALA A 105 -6.87 -0.14 -8.64
C ALA A 105 -8.35 -0.11 -8.25
N LEU A 106 -9.20 -0.90 -8.91
CA LEU A 106 -10.63 -0.99 -8.63
C LEU A 106 -10.89 -1.58 -7.23
N LEU A 107 -10.21 -2.68 -6.88
CA LEU A 107 -10.35 -3.29 -5.54
C LEU A 107 -9.83 -2.35 -4.45
N GLY A 108 -8.70 -1.66 -4.69
CA GLY A 108 -8.19 -0.64 -3.78
C GLY A 108 -9.15 0.54 -3.60
N ALA A 109 -9.74 1.04 -4.68
CA ALA A 109 -10.76 2.10 -4.62
C ALA A 109 -12.03 1.62 -3.88
N GLY A 110 -12.42 0.37 -4.07
CA GLY A 110 -13.53 -0.25 -3.32
C GLY A 110 -13.26 -0.27 -1.81
N PHE A 111 -12.03 -0.61 -1.40
CA PHE A 111 -11.62 -0.57 -0.01
C PHE A 111 -11.68 0.86 0.57
N VAL A 112 -11.18 1.86 -0.15
CA VAL A 112 -11.26 3.28 0.26
C VAL A 112 -12.71 3.72 0.40
N GLY A 113 -13.58 3.35 -0.55
CA GLY A 113 -15.01 3.65 -0.48
C GLY A 113 -15.68 3.04 0.75
N PHE A 114 -15.35 1.79 1.06
CA PHE A 114 -15.79 1.13 2.29
C PHE A 114 -15.30 1.84 3.55
N GLN A 115 -14.04 2.23 3.60
CA GLN A 115 -13.48 2.95 4.75
C GLN A 115 -14.17 4.30 4.98
N ILE A 116 -14.50 5.03 3.92
CA ILE A 116 -15.28 6.29 4.02
C ILE A 116 -16.68 6.00 4.60
N TYR A 117 -17.34 4.94 4.13
CA TYR A 117 -18.63 4.51 4.67
C TYR A 117 -18.54 4.16 6.16
N GLU A 118 -17.54 3.37 6.55
CA GLU A 118 -17.31 2.95 7.93
C GLU A 118 -17.03 4.17 8.83
N PHE A 119 -16.21 5.11 8.41
CA PHE A 119 -15.94 6.35 9.15
C PHE A 119 -17.19 7.20 9.32
N THR A 120 -17.99 7.35 8.27
CA THR A 120 -19.24 8.08 8.34
C THR A 120 -20.21 7.43 9.33
N HIS A 121 -20.30 6.10 9.29
CA HIS A 121 -21.13 5.33 10.23
C HIS A 121 -20.69 5.53 11.69
N PHE A 122 -19.37 5.48 11.96
CA PHE A 122 -18.83 5.70 13.31
C PHE A 122 -19.11 7.12 13.83
N VAL A 123 -19.01 8.12 12.97
CA VAL A 123 -19.37 9.51 13.33
C VAL A 123 -20.85 9.62 13.71
N HIS A 124 -21.75 8.93 12.99
CA HIS A 124 -23.18 8.87 13.33
C HIS A 124 -23.45 8.15 14.65
N LEU A 125 -22.62 7.18 15.03
CA LEU A 125 -22.68 6.50 16.33
C LEU A 125 -22.05 7.32 17.47
N GLY A 126 -21.58 8.54 17.18
CA GLY A 126 -21.01 9.46 18.17
C GLY A 126 -19.51 9.27 18.42
N LEU A 127 -18.82 8.39 17.66
CA LEU A 127 -17.37 8.27 17.72
C LEU A 127 -16.74 9.31 16.81
N THR A 128 -15.99 10.24 17.37
CA THR A 128 -15.25 11.27 16.63
C THR A 128 -13.81 11.34 17.12
N LEU A 129 -12.97 12.11 16.42
CA LEU A 129 -11.60 12.41 16.84
C LEU A 129 -11.51 13.04 18.25
N ARG A 130 -12.61 13.60 18.77
CA ARG A 130 -12.64 14.32 20.05
C ARG A 130 -13.45 13.61 21.12
N THR A 131 -14.10 12.50 20.80
CA THR A 131 -15.02 11.81 21.72
C THR A 131 -14.25 11.13 22.84
N ASN A 132 -13.24 10.35 22.50
CA ASN A 132 -12.40 9.64 23.47
C ASN A 132 -11.03 9.32 22.88
N LEU A 133 -10.15 8.80 23.73
CA LEU A 133 -8.76 8.49 23.36
C LEU A 133 -8.68 7.36 22.30
N PHE A 134 -9.60 6.39 22.38
CA PHE A 134 -9.74 5.34 21.36
C PHE A 134 -10.10 5.94 20.01
N GLY A 135 -11.14 6.78 19.94
CA GLY A 135 -11.55 7.45 18.69
C GLY A 135 -10.42 8.25 18.08
N THR A 136 -9.69 9.05 18.88
CA THR A 136 -8.54 9.81 18.37
C THR A 136 -7.49 8.94 17.74
N THR A 137 -6.99 7.92 18.46
CA THR A 137 -5.91 7.05 17.98
C THR A 137 -6.35 6.16 16.83
N PHE A 138 -7.60 5.67 16.85
CA PHE A 138 -8.20 4.88 15.79
C PHE A 138 -8.32 5.67 14.48
N PHE A 139 -8.97 6.84 14.51
CA PHE A 139 -9.16 7.66 13.30
C PHE A 139 -7.84 8.16 12.72
N VAL A 140 -6.86 8.49 13.56
CA VAL A 140 -5.54 8.90 13.08
C VAL A 140 -4.84 7.73 12.39
N LEU A 141 -4.75 6.57 13.05
CA LEU A 141 -4.05 5.40 12.49
C LEU A 141 -4.70 4.92 11.19
N THR A 142 -6.01 4.66 11.21
CA THR A 142 -6.73 4.15 10.04
C THR A 142 -6.91 5.21 8.96
N GLY A 143 -7.02 6.49 9.32
CA GLY A 143 -7.10 7.60 8.38
C GLY A 143 -5.81 7.82 7.59
N PHE A 144 -4.65 7.77 8.25
CA PHE A 144 -3.35 7.81 7.55
C PHE A 144 -3.17 6.59 6.65
N HIS A 145 -3.58 5.39 7.11
CA HIS A 145 -3.56 4.22 6.26
C HIS A 145 -4.43 4.42 5.00
N GLY A 146 -5.67 4.88 5.15
CA GLY A 146 -6.56 5.17 4.02
C GLY A 146 -6.03 6.22 3.05
N ALA A 147 -5.31 7.23 3.56
CA ALA A 147 -4.63 8.21 2.72
C ALA A 147 -3.52 7.55 1.88
N HIS A 148 -2.76 6.61 2.46
CA HIS A 148 -1.73 5.84 1.73
C HIS A 148 -2.34 4.90 0.70
N VAL A 149 -3.44 4.20 1.01
CA VAL A 149 -4.19 3.40 0.02
C VAL A 149 -4.67 4.27 -1.13
N THR A 150 -5.23 5.45 -0.83
CA THR A 150 -5.69 6.40 -1.85
C THR A 150 -4.54 6.86 -2.76
N GLY A 151 -3.38 7.20 -2.18
CA GLY A 151 -2.18 7.53 -2.94
C GLY A 151 -1.73 6.39 -3.85
N GLY A 152 -1.78 5.15 -3.36
CA GLY A 152 -1.49 3.95 -4.14
C GLY A 152 -2.47 3.73 -5.30
N VAL A 153 -3.78 3.94 -5.07
CA VAL A 153 -4.80 3.85 -6.12
C VAL A 153 -4.55 4.89 -7.22
N ILE A 154 -4.24 6.14 -6.85
CA ILE A 154 -3.90 7.20 -7.82
C ILE A 154 -2.66 6.80 -8.64
N TRP A 155 -1.65 6.23 -8.00
CA TRP A 155 -0.45 5.76 -8.67
C TRP A 155 -0.75 4.61 -9.65
N LEU A 156 -1.51 3.59 -9.21
CA LEU A 156 -1.96 2.48 -10.07
C LEU A 156 -2.75 2.95 -11.28
N LEU A 157 -3.69 3.89 -11.09
CA LEU A 157 -4.46 4.49 -12.19
C LEU A 157 -3.56 5.26 -13.15
N SER A 158 -2.54 5.97 -12.67
CA SER A 158 -1.58 6.65 -13.53
C SER A 158 -0.79 5.68 -14.41
N LEU A 159 -0.33 4.55 -13.85
CA LEU A 159 0.33 3.48 -14.60
C LEU A 159 -0.63 2.82 -15.61
N TRP A 160 -1.87 2.60 -15.23
CA TRP A 160 -2.89 2.08 -16.14
C TRP A 160 -3.14 3.00 -17.34
N VAL A 161 -3.25 4.33 -17.11
CA VAL A 161 -3.38 5.30 -18.19
C VAL A 161 -2.15 5.31 -19.10
N LEU A 162 -0.94 5.18 -18.56
CA LEU A 162 0.29 5.03 -19.35
C LEU A 162 0.26 3.76 -20.19
N ALA A 163 -0.25 2.65 -19.63
CA ALA A 163 -0.43 1.39 -20.35
C ALA A 163 -1.45 1.51 -21.48
N LEU A 164 -2.57 2.23 -21.26
CA LEU A 164 -3.58 2.48 -22.30
C LEU A 164 -2.99 3.29 -23.47
N ARG A 165 -2.14 4.27 -23.16
CA ARG A 165 -1.46 5.11 -24.17
C ARG A 165 -0.29 4.40 -24.87
N GLY A 166 -0.05 3.13 -24.58
CA GLY A 166 1.07 2.35 -25.16
C GLY A 166 2.46 2.82 -24.72
N LYS A 167 2.55 3.61 -23.65
CA LYS A 167 3.81 4.13 -23.08
C LYS A 167 4.39 3.26 -21.95
N LEU A 168 3.79 2.13 -21.69
CA LEU A 168 4.27 1.14 -20.73
C LEU A 168 4.67 -0.13 -21.47
N GLY A 169 5.91 -0.57 -21.28
CA GLY A 169 6.47 -1.76 -21.91
C GLY A 169 7.34 -2.56 -20.94
N PRO A 170 7.95 -3.69 -21.38
CA PRO A 170 8.82 -4.50 -20.53
C PRO A 170 10.00 -3.72 -19.93
N GLN A 171 10.48 -2.71 -20.65
CA GLN A 171 11.56 -1.80 -20.22
C GLN A 171 11.14 -0.91 -19.03
N ASP A 172 9.83 -0.69 -18.88
CA ASP A 172 9.25 0.10 -17.79
C ASP A 172 8.76 -0.75 -16.63
N SER A 173 9.03 -2.07 -16.64
CA SER A 173 8.62 -3.01 -15.58
C SER A 173 9.07 -2.56 -14.20
N LEU A 174 10.22 -1.87 -14.08
CA LEU A 174 10.69 -1.28 -12.84
C LEU A 174 9.68 -0.27 -12.24
N LYS A 175 8.97 0.51 -13.07
CA LYS A 175 7.95 1.45 -12.59
C LYS A 175 6.79 0.72 -11.94
N VAL A 176 6.37 -0.40 -12.54
CA VAL A 176 5.31 -1.27 -12.00
C VAL A 176 5.79 -1.98 -10.75
N GLU A 177 7.04 -2.47 -10.74
CA GLU A 177 7.65 -3.12 -9.59
C GLU A 177 7.72 -2.20 -8.36
N ILE A 178 8.19 -0.95 -8.54
CA ILE A 178 8.26 0.04 -7.45
C ILE A 178 6.86 0.37 -6.91
N CYS A 179 5.87 0.54 -7.79
CA CYS A 179 4.48 0.71 -7.38
C CYS A 179 3.95 -0.52 -6.62
N GLY A 180 4.32 -1.73 -7.07
CA GLY A 180 3.98 -2.99 -6.41
C GLY A 180 4.58 -3.10 -5.01
N LEU A 181 5.84 -2.72 -4.82
CA LEU A 181 6.48 -2.68 -3.49
C LEU A 181 5.71 -1.77 -2.53
N TYR A 182 5.30 -0.59 -3.00
CA TYR A 182 4.47 0.33 -2.22
C TYR A 182 3.11 -0.29 -1.87
N TRP A 183 2.43 -0.89 -2.86
CA TRP A 183 1.12 -1.51 -2.68
C TRP A 183 1.15 -2.63 -1.65
N HIS A 184 2.11 -3.54 -1.76
CA HIS A 184 2.31 -4.64 -0.81
C HIS A 184 2.62 -4.15 0.60
N PHE A 185 3.43 -3.09 0.72
CA PHE A 185 3.69 -2.47 2.01
C PHE A 185 2.40 -1.96 2.67
N VAL A 186 1.56 -1.24 1.92
CA VAL A 186 0.27 -0.74 2.43
C VAL A 186 -0.63 -1.89 2.88
N ASP A 187 -0.67 -3.00 2.14
CA ASP A 187 -1.42 -4.20 2.51
C ASP A 187 -0.90 -4.83 3.82
N ILE A 188 0.42 -4.93 3.99
CA ILE A 188 1.05 -5.45 5.22
C ILE A 188 0.69 -4.57 6.42
N VAL A 189 0.74 -3.26 6.26
CA VAL A 189 0.32 -2.32 7.31
C VAL A 189 -1.15 -2.54 7.66
N TRP A 190 -2.03 -2.77 6.67
CA TRP A 190 -3.44 -3.08 6.93
C TRP A 190 -3.62 -4.37 7.74
N ILE A 191 -2.89 -5.44 7.42
CA ILE A 191 -2.95 -6.69 8.18
C ILE A 191 -2.59 -6.43 9.65
N ALA A 192 -1.53 -5.66 9.90
CA ALA A 192 -1.13 -5.30 11.25
C ALA A 192 -2.22 -4.48 11.98
N ILE A 193 -2.77 -3.45 11.33
CA ILE A 193 -3.86 -2.62 11.86
C ILE A 193 -5.10 -3.50 12.14
N PHE A 194 -5.53 -4.29 11.16
CA PHE A 194 -6.71 -5.14 11.30
C PHE A 194 -6.56 -6.11 12.47
N THR A 195 -5.41 -6.77 12.59
CA THR A 195 -5.14 -7.70 13.68
C THR A 195 -5.17 -7.01 15.04
N LEU A 196 -4.48 -5.88 15.19
CA LEU A 196 -4.29 -5.22 16.48
C LEU A 196 -5.52 -4.42 16.94
N VAL A 197 -6.29 -3.91 16.00
CA VAL A 197 -7.45 -3.04 16.29
C VAL A 197 -8.74 -3.84 16.35
N TYR A 198 -8.96 -4.78 15.43
CA TYR A 198 -10.23 -5.48 15.26
C TYR A 198 -10.23 -6.89 15.89
N LEU A 199 -9.11 -7.63 15.86
CA LEU A 199 -9.07 -9.02 16.32
C LEU A 199 -8.57 -9.20 17.75
N ILE A 200 -7.68 -8.33 18.22
CA ILE A 200 -7.20 -8.40 19.60
C ILE A 200 -8.14 -7.53 20.46
N PRO A 201 -8.81 -8.10 21.48
CA PRO A 201 -9.73 -7.40 22.35
C PRO A 201 -9.05 -6.37 23.27
#